data_d3ae99f694d89217d009faab4310779b
#
_entry.id   d3ae99f694d89217d009faab4310779b
#
_cell.length_a   1.000
_cell.length_b   1.000
_cell.length_c   1.000
_cell.angle_alpha   90.00
_cell.angle_beta   90.00
_cell.angle_gamma   90.00
#
_symmetry.space_group_name_H-M   'P 1'
#
loop_
_entity.id
_entity.type
_entity.pdbx_description
1 polymer ?
#
loop_
_entity_poly.entity_id
_entity_poly.type
_entity_poly.pdbx_seq_one_letter_code
_entity_poly.pdbx_strand_id
1 'polypeptide(L)'
;DVNLERMVGTLKREKMQKAISEVEERLEANPEDPTSNTELEKLRNEERIFRLEQCEDLVQRYPNEYSYRYELGELYFENGEIDKAIKELQLAQRSPKVRVGSLILLGKAYLAKGFNDLASEQLTIAKSEIPGMTDQKKDVLYQLGSAYEQQGDIDKAMVEFKALYGADISYRDVSQKIDDFYSNK
;
A
#
# COMPACT_ATOMS: atom_id res chain seq x y z
N ASP A 1 -11.39 -28.05 1.63
CA ASP A 1 -10.10 -27.83 2.32
C ASP A 1 -9.49 -26.49 1.83
N VAL A 2 -9.40 -25.52 2.76
CA VAL A 2 -8.89 -24.17 2.50
C VAL A 2 -7.52 -24.20 1.80
N ASN A 3 -6.65 -25.13 2.20
CA ASN A 3 -5.31 -25.23 1.61
C ASN A 3 -5.37 -25.64 0.14
N LEU A 4 -6.25 -26.58 -0.20
CA LEU A 4 -6.43 -27.02 -1.58
C LEU A 4 -7.00 -25.88 -2.45
N GLU A 5 -8.00 -25.15 -1.94
CA GLU A 5 -8.59 -24.01 -2.66
C GLU A 5 -7.60 -22.88 -2.87
N ARG A 6 -6.78 -22.56 -1.85
CA ARG A 6 -5.67 -21.60 -1.99
C ARG A 6 -4.65 -22.04 -3.03
N MET A 7 -4.30 -23.33 -3.04
CA MET A 7 -3.39 -23.89 -4.07
C MET A 7 -3.97 -23.74 -5.48
N VAL A 8 -5.24 -24.07 -5.67
CA VAL A 8 -5.92 -23.91 -6.97
C VAL A 8 -5.96 -22.45 -7.38
N GLY A 9 -6.27 -21.55 -6.46
CA GLY A 9 -6.26 -20.12 -6.69
C GLY A 9 -4.87 -19.59 -7.05
N THR A 10 -3.83 -20.05 -6.35
CA THR A 10 -2.42 -19.69 -6.65
C THR A 10 -2.03 -20.13 -8.05
N LEU A 11 -2.30 -21.39 -8.39
CA LEU A 11 -1.99 -21.93 -9.74
C LEU A 11 -2.73 -21.15 -10.85
N LYS A 12 -3.99 -20.79 -10.62
CA LYS A 12 -4.75 -20.00 -11.60
C LYS A 12 -4.14 -18.61 -11.75
N ARG A 13 -3.75 -17.97 -10.66
CA ARG A 13 -3.08 -16.66 -10.68
C ARG A 13 -1.71 -16.71 -11.37
N GLU A 14 -0.91 -17.73 -11.09
CA GLU A 14 0.38 -17.94 -11.77
C GLU A 14 0.21 -18.07 -13.29
N LYS A 15 -0.84 -18.77 -13.72
CA LYS A 15 -1.17 -18.90 -15.14
C LYS A 15 -1.58 -17.57 -15.76
N MET A 16 -2.34 -16.74 -15.04
CA MET A 16 -2.69 -15.39 -15.48
C MET A 16 -1.47 -14.48 -15.55
N GLN A 17 -0.61 -14.52 -14.54
CA GLN A 17 0.63 -13.74 -14.50
C GLN A 17 1.59 -14.13 -15.63
N LYS A 18 1.69 -15.42 -15.95
CA LYS A 18 2.47 -15.86 -17.10
C LYS A 18 1.92 -15.29 -18.43
N ALA A 19 0.61 -15.30 -18.63
CA ALA A 19 0.01 -14.68 -19.81
C ALA A 19 0.26 -13.16 -19.87
N ILE A 20 0.23 -12.47 -18.72
CA ILE A 20 0.57 -11.05 -18.61
C ILE A 20 2.02 -10.82 -19.03
N SER A 21 2.97 -11.59 -18.46
CA SER A 21 4.41 -11.46 -18.79
C SER A 21 4.68 -11.70 -20.27
N GLU A 22 4.02 -12.67 -20.91
CA GLU A 22 4.16 -12.93 -22.36
C GLU A 22 3.71 -11.73 -23.22
N VAL A 23 2.70 -10.98 -22.77
CA VAL A 23 2.26 -9.76 -23.45
C VAL A 23 3.20 -8.60 -23.19
N GLU A 24 3.72 -8.47 -21.95
CA GLU A 24 4.71 -7.46 -21.58
C GLU A 24 6.00 -7.61 -22.40
N GLU A 25 6.51 -8.84 -22.58
CA GLU A 25 7.66 -9.12 -23.44
C GLU A 25 7.41 -8.71 -24.91
N ARG A 26 6.18 -8.92 -25.43
CA ARG A 26 5.81 -8.43 -26.77
C ARG A 26 5.81 -6.90 -26.87
N LEU A 27 5.36 -6.23 -25.82
CA LEU A 27 5.36 -4.76 -25.73
C LEU A 27 6.77 -4.18 -25.56
N GLU A 28 7.68 -4.87 -24.89
CA GLU A 28 9.09 -4.47 -24.84
C GLU A 28 9.71 -4.44 -26.25
N ALA A 29 9.33 -5.40 -27.11
CA ALA A 29 9.78 -5.46 -28.50
C ALA A 29 9.07 -4.44 -29.41
N ASN A 30 7.80 -4.10 -29.12
CA ASN A 30 7.00 -3.13 -29.86
C ASN A 30 6.06 -2.33 -28.93
N PRO A 31 6.56 -1.25 -28.28
CA PRO A 31 5.82 -0.50 -27.25
C PRO A 31 4.51 0.15 -27.72
N GLU A 32 4.38 0.42 -29.01
CA GLU A 32 3.20 1.09 -29.58
C GLU A 32 2.18 0.13 -30.19
N ASP A 33 2.32 -1.20 -29.99
CA ASP A 33 1.34 -2.16 -30.49
C ASP A 33 -0.02 -2.04 -29.78
N PRO A 34 -1.05 -1.51 -30.44
CA PRO A 34 -2.34 -1.25 -29.80
C PRO A 34 -3.05 -2.56 -29.41
N THR A 35 -2.78 -3.64 -30.13
CA THR A 35 -3.39 -4.96 -29.85
C THR A 35 -2.85 -5.53 -28.56
N SER A 36 -1.52 -5.53 -28.38
CA SER A 36 -0.88 -5.99 -27.15
C SER A 36 -1.20 -5.09 -25.94
N ASN A 37 -1.31 -3.77 -26.14
CA ASN A 37 -1.74 -2.86 -25.06
C ASN A 37 -3.17 -3.18 -24.59
N THR A 38 -4.10 -3.39 -25.50
CA THR A 38 -5.49 -3.74 -25.15
C THR A 38 -5.57 -5.11 -24.47
N GLU A 39 -4.79 -6.09 -24.97
CA GLU A 39 -4.71 -7.42 -24.38
C GLU A 39 -4.14 -7.38 -22.97
N LEU A 40 -3.09 -6.59 -22.72
CA LEU A 40 -2.48 -6.41 -21.40
C LEU A 40 -3.47 -5.81 -20.40
N GLU A 41 -4.18 -4.76 -20.78
CA GLU A 41 -5.21 -4.15 -19.92
C GLU A 41 -6.30 -5.16 -19.54
N LYS A 42 -6.76 -5.94 -20.50
CA LYS A 42 -7.77 -6.97 -20.28
C LYS A 42 -7.28 -8.04 -19.31
N LEU A 43 -6.09 -8.60 -19.53
CA LEU A 43 -5.52 -9.64 -18.68
C LEU A 43 -5.25 -9.15 -17.25
N ARG A 44 -4.73 -7.93 -17.08
CA ARG A 44 -4.54 -7.31 -15.77
C ARG A 44 -5.84 -7.08 -15.04
N ASN A 45 -6.90 -6.67 -15.77
CA ASN A 45 -8.22 -6.49 -15.18
C ASN A 45 -8.86 -7.83 -14.76
N GLU A 46 -8.71 -8.88 -15.58
CA GLU A 46 -9.18 -10.23 -15.26
C GLU A 46 -8.45 -10.80 -14.02
N GLU A 47 -7.13 -10.64 -13.93
CA GLU A 47 -6.35 -11.06 -12.76
C GLU A 47 -6.76 -10.30 -11.51
N ARG A 48 -6.96 -8.99 -11.62
CA ARG A 48 -7.41 -8.13 -10.52
C ARG A 48 -8.79 -8.55 -9.99
N ILE A 49 -9.76 -8.76 -10.87
CA ILE A 49 -11.10 -9.21 -10.49
C ILE A 49 -11.02 -10.58 -9.81
N PHE A 50 -10.27 -11.50 -10.38
CA PHE A 50 -10.12 -12.83 -9.83
C PHE A 50 -9.51 -12.81 -8.41
N ARG A 51 -8.45 -12.00 -8.18
CA ARG A 51 -7.85 -11.84 -6.85
C ARG A 51 -8.86 -11.29 -5.84
N LEU A 52 -9.62 -10.29 -6.25
CA LEU A 52 -10.61 -9.64 -5.39
C LEU A 52 -11.71 -10.62 -4.99
N GLU A 53 -12.33 -11.31 -5.95
CA GLU A 53 -13.38 -12.31 -5.70
C GLU A 53 -12.90 -13.44 -4.79
N GLN A 54 -11.68 -13.95 -5.00
CA GLN A 54 -11.10 -14.96 -4.11
C GLN A 54 -10.94 -14.46 -2.67
N CYS A 55 -10.43 -13.23 -2.51
CA CYS A 55 -10.16 -12.69 -1.20
C CYS A 55 -11.48 -12.35 -0.46
N GLU A 56 -12.47 -11.83 -1.16
CA GLU A 56 -13.83 -11.60 -0.62
C GLU A 56 -14.46 -12.89 -0.12
N ASP A 57 -14.39 -13.97 -0.91
CA ASP A 57 -14.90 -15.29 -0.53
C ASP A 57 -14.18 -15.84 0.71
N LEU A 58 -12.86 -15.71 0.79
CA LEU A 58 -12.08 -16.13 1.96
C LEU A 58 -12.48 -15.34 3.22
N VAL A 59 -12.65 -14.04 3.13
CA VAL A 59 -13.10 -13.20 4.25
C VAL A 59 -14.52 -13.56 4.68
N GLN A 60 -15.42 -13.86 3.74
CA GLN A 60 -16.77 -14.28 4.05
C GLN A 60 -16.81 -15.62 4.79
N ARG A 61 -16.01 -16.59 4.36
CA ARG A 61 -15.96 -17.94 4.97
C ARG A 61 -15.15 -17.98 6.28
N TYR A 62 -14.15 -17.12 6.40
CA TYR A 62 -13.24 -17.08 7.54
C TYR A 62 -13.14 -15.66 8.13
N PRO A 63 -14.24 -15.12 8.67
CA PRO A 63 -14.33 -13.72 9.08
C PRO A 63 -13.37 -13.31 10.22
N ASN A 64 -12.87 -14.29 10.96
CA ASN A 64 -11.92 -14.07 12.06
C ASN A 64 -10.46 -14.30 11.65
N GLU A 65 -10.19 -14.64 10.38
CA GLU A 65 -8.82 -14.72 9.85
C GLU A 65 -8.39 -13.33 9.34
N TYR A 66 -7.77 -12.58 10.24
CA TYR A 66 -7.41 -11.19 9.99
C TYR A 66 -6.37 -11.01 8.87
N SER A 67 -5.59 -12.05 8.54
CA SER A 67 -4.67 -12.02 7.42
C SER A 67 -5.41 -11.86 6.09
N TYR A 68 -6.58 -12.53 5.93
CA TYR A 68 -7.40 -12.38 4.72
C TYR A 68 -8.03 -10.98 4.64
N ARG A 69 -8.43 -10.41 5.79
CA ARG A 69 -8.92 -9.03 5.82
C ARG A 69 -7.84 -8.01 5.46
N TYR A 70 -6.61 -8.26 5.87
CA TYR A 70 -5.47 -7.42 5.48
C TYR A 70 -5.25 -7.50 3.97
N GLU A 71 -5.18 -8.71 3.39
CA GLU A 71 -5.05 -8.92 1.95
C GLU A 71 -6.19 -8.25 1.17
N LEU A 72 -7.43 -8.38 1.64
CA LEU A 72 -8.60 -7.73 1.02
C LEU A 72 -8.52 -6.20 1.12
N GLY A 73 -8.13 -5.67 2.26
CA GLY A 73 -7.92 -4.24 2.46
C GLY A 73 -6.84 -3.68 1.54
N GLU A 74 -5.74 -4.41 1.34
CA GLU A 74 -4.67 -4.06 0.40
C GLU A 74 -5.19 -4.04 -1.05
N LEU A 75 -5.93 -5.07 -1.46
CA LEU A 75 -6.54 -5.13 -2.79
C LEU A 75 -7.54 -4.00 -3.04
N TYR A 76 -8.39 -3.68 -2.07
CA TYR A 76 -9.31 -2.54 -2.19
C TYR A 76 -8.56 -1.22 -2.30
N PHE A 77 -7.46 -1.05 -1.53
CA PHE A 77 -6.63 0.14 -1.62
C PHE A 77 -5.98 0.28 -3.00
N GLU A 78 -5.37 -0.78 -3.53
CA GLU A 78 -4.79 -0.84 -4.88
C GLU A 78 -5.82 -0.51 -5.97
N ASN A 79 -7.07 -0.91 -5.78
CA ASN A 79 -8.17 -0.66 -6.70
C ASN A 79 -8.83 0.72 -6.54
N GLY A 80 -8.37 1.55 -5.61
CA GLY A 80 -8.96 2.87 -5.32
C GLY A 80 -10.27 2.81 -4.53
N GLU A 81 -10.69 1.64 -4.04
CA GLU A 81 -11.87 1.46 -3.21
C GLU A 81 -11.58 1.78 -1.74
N ILE A 82 -11.17 3.02 -1.50
CA ILE A 82 -10.54 3.46 -0.24
C ILE A 82 -11.44 3.20 0.98
N ASP A 83 -12.75 3.43 0.90
CA ASP A 83 -13.66 3.20 2.03
C ASP A 83 -13.78 1.72 2.40
N LYS A 84 -13.78 0.83 1.41
CA LYS A 84 -13.75 -0.62 1.66
C LYS A 84 -12.41 -1.05 2.25
N ALA A 85 -11.30 -0.50 1.75
CA ALA A 85 -9.97 -0.75 2.30
C ALA A 85 -9.91 -0.38 3.78
N ILE A 86 -10.35 0.82 4.15
CA ILE A 86 -10.38 1.29 5.54
C ILE A 86 -11.16 0.32 6.42
N LYS A 87 -12.35 -0.11 5.98
CA LYS A 87 -13.21 -1.03 6.74
C LYS A 87 -12.49 -2.35 7.07
N GLU A 88 -11.87 -2.98 6.08
CA GLU A 88 -11.19 -4.25 6.28
C GLU A 88 -9.90 -4.10 7.11
N LEU A 89 -9.13 -3.04 6.87
CA LEU A 89 -7.89 -2.74 7.60
C LEU A 89 -8.14 -2.39 9.08
N GLN A 90 -9.24 -1.70 9.41
CA GLN A 90 -9.65 -1.45 10.80
C GLN A 90 -9.93 -2.74 11.57
N LEU A 91 -10.40 -3.78 10.90
CA LEU A 91 -10.55 -5.09 11.50
C LEU A 91 -9.22 -5.83 11.57
N ALA A 92 -8.45 -5.81 10.48
CA ALA A 92 -7.18 -6.52 10.37
C ALA A 92 -6.14 -6.11 11.41
N GLN A 93 -6.08 -4.82 11.79
CA GLN A 93 -5.14 -4.31 12.79
C GLN A 93 -5.28 -4.95 14.19
N ARG A 94 -6.37 -5.69 14.44
CA ARG A 94 -6.57 -6.42 15.71
C ARG A 94 -5.62 -7.61 15.85
N SER A 95 -5.11 -8.13 14.75
CA SER A 95 -4.14 -9.23 14.75
C SER A 95 -2.72 -8.69 14.80
N PRO A 96 -1.90 -9.10 15.81
CA PRO A 96 -0.50 -8.67 15.88
C PRO A 96 0.30 -8.98 14.62
N LYS A 97 -0.04 -10.06 13.91
CA LYS A 97 0.65 -10.52 12.71
C LYS A 97 0.61 -9.52 11.55
N VAL A 98 -0.52 -8.82 11.38
CA VAL A 98 -0.73 -7.88 10.27
C VAL A 98 -0.96 -6.43 10.75
N ARG A 99 -0.84 -6.20 12.05
CA ARG A 99 -1.15 -4.92 12.68
C ARG A 99 -0.36 -3.75 12.09
N VAL A 100 0.95 -3.87 12.03
CA VAL A 100 1.81 -2.78 11.51
C VAL A 100 1.49 -2.47 10.05
N GLY A 101 1.35 -3.49 9.20
CA GLY A 101 0.94 -3.32 7.80
C GLY A 101 -0.42 -2.65 7.68
N SER A 102 -1.39 -3.05 8.50
CA SER A 102 -2.73 -2.46 8.52
C SER A 102 -2.70 -0.97 8.91
N LEU A 103 -1.92 -0.61 9.94
CA LEU A 103 -1.77 0.78 10.39
C LEU A 103 -1.14 1.67 9.30
N ILE A 104 -0.14 1.16 8.59
CA ILE A 104 0.50 1.87 7.47
C ILE A 104 -0.49 2.11 6.34
N LEU A 105 -1.21 1.07 5.93
CA LEU A 105 -2.21 1.19 4.86
C LEU A 105 -3.39 2.06 5.26
N LEU A 106 -3.85 2.01 6.53
CA LEU A 106 -4.85 2.94 7.06
C LEU A 106 -4.36 4.38 6.97
N GLY A 107 -3.12 4.65 7.37
CA GLY A 107 -2.52 5.97 7.23
C GLY A 107 -2.53 6.47 5.80
N LYS A 108 -2.11 5.63 4.84
CA LYS A 108 -2.14 5.94 3.41
C LYS A 108 -3.57 6.14 2.88
N ALA A 109 -4.51 5.33 3.31
CA ALA A 109 -5.91 5.43 2.93
C ALA A 109 -6.55 6.73 3.43
N TYR A 110 -6.25 7.14 4.68
CA TYR A 110 -6.70 8.41 5.22
C TYR A 110 -6.05 9.60 4.51
N LEU A 111 -4.76 9.54 4.17
CA LEU A 111 -4.10 10.57 3.33
C LEU A 111 -4.80 10.71 1.98
N ALA A 112 -5.13 9.60 1.33
CA ALA A 112 -5.85 9.61 0.05
C ALA A 112 -7.24 10.28 0.14
N LYS A 113 -7.84 10.28 1.32
CA LYS A 113 -9.12 10.97 1.60
C LYS A 113 -8.94 12.39 2.13
N GLY A 114 -7.71 12.86 2.35
CA GLY A 114 -7.44 14.16 2.98
C GLY A 114 -7.71 14.19 4.49
N PHE A 115 -7.88 13.04 5.15
CA PHE A 115 -8.06 12.92 6.61
C PHE A 115 -6.70 12.86 7.30
N ASN A 116 -5.98 13.97 7.25
CA ASN A 116 -4.58 14.04 7.63
C ASN A 116 -4.34 13.83 9.14
N ASP A 117 -5.30 14.17 9.99
CA ASP A 117 -5.29 13.93 11.43
C ASP A 117 -5.37 12.41 11.74
N LEU A 118 -6.34 11.72 11.14
CA LEU A 118 -6.46 10.27 11.26
C LEU A 118 -5.23 9.53 10.68
N ALA A 119 -4.70 10.04 9.56
CA ALA A 119 -3.49 9.48 8.96
C ALA A 119 -2.28 9.58 9.90
N SER A 120 -2.03 10.78 10.45
CA SER A 120 -0.91 11.00 11.36
C SER A 120 -1.02 10.18 12.65
N GLU A 121 -2.24 9.94 13.16
CA GLU A 121 -2.49 9.07 14.30
C GLU A 121 -2.06 7.62 14.01
N GLN A 122 -2.56 7.03 12.91
CA GLN A 122 -2.24 5.64 12.57
C GLN A 122 -0.74 5.46 12.26
N LEU A 123 -0.15 6.39 11.53
CA LEU A 123 1.27 6.35 11.18
C LEU A 123 2.19 6.56 12.40
N THR A 124 1.77 7.34 13.39
CA THR A 124 2.50 7.49 14.65
C THR A 124 2.55 6.18 15.41
N ILE A 125 1.44 5.46 15.49
CA ILE A 125 1.39 4.13 16.12
C ILE A 125 2.30 3.16 15.35
N ALA A 126 2.16 3.10 14.01
CA ALA A 126 3.02 2.24 13.17
C ALA A 126 4.51 2.56 13.37
N LYS A 127 4.88 3.83 13.40
CA LYS A 127 6.24 4.30 13.69
C LYS A 127 6.78 3.73 14.99
N SER A 128 5.98 3.72 16.05
CA SER A 128 6.40 3.22 17.38
C SER A 128 6.61 1.70 17.41
N GLU A 129 5.87 0.96 16.58
CA GLU A 129 5.91 -0.51 16.55
C GLU A 129 7.01 -1.07 15.60
N ILE A 130 7.62 -0.25 14.74
CA ILE A 130 8.69 -0.69 13.83
C ILE A 130 10.05 -0.45 14.50
N PRO A 131 10.82 -1.50 14.81
CA PRO A 131 12.16 -1.34 15.37
C PRO A 131 13.17 -0.94 14.30
N GLY A 132 14.09 -0.04 14.67
CA GLY A 132 15.19 0.37 13.79
C GLY A 132 14.76 1.21 12.59
N MET A 133 15.72 1.52 11.71
CA MET A 133 15.53 2.33 10.51
C MET A 133 15.50 1.40 9.26
N THR A 134 14.39 0.69 9.12
CA THR A 134 14.10 -0.17 7.97
C THR A 134 13.48 0.64 6.82
N ASP A 135 13.39 0.07 5.61
CA ASP A 135 12.70 0.73 4.49
C ASP A 135 11.22 0.98 4.81
N GLN A 136 10.58 0.08 5.55
CA GLN A 136 9.22 0.29 6.05
C GLN A 136 9.15 1.49 6.99
N LYS A 137 10.13 1.65 7.90
CA LYS A 137 10.22 2.82 8.79
C LYS A 137 10.43 4.11 8.03
N LYS A 138 11.28 4.11 7.00
CA LYS A 138 11.50 5.27 6.13
C LYS A 138 10.21 5.69 5.42
N ASP A 139 9.43 4.72 4.89
CA ASP A 139 8.14 5.02 4.27
C ASP A 139 7.15 5.64 5.27
N VAL A 140 7.07 5.09 6.48
CA VAL A 140 6.23 5.65 7.55
C VAL A 140 6.65 7.07 7.93
N LEU A 141 7.94 7.35 8.08
CA LEU A 141 8.44 8.69 8.38
C LEU A 141 8.08 9.69 7.28
N TYR A 142 8.22 9.28 6.02
CA TYR A 142 7.86 10.11 4.88
C TYR A 142 6.36 10.42 4.84
N GLN A 143 5.51 9.39 5.00
CA GLN A 143 4.04 9.55 5.01
C GLN A 143 3.57 10.41 6.20
N LEU A 144 4.18 10.20 7.38
CA LEU A 144 3.85 10.96 8.59
C LEU A 144 4.27 12.44 8.45
N GLY A 145 5.46 12.70 7.93
CA GLY A 145 5.90 14.06 7.61
C GLY A 145 4.96 14.73 6.60
N SER A 146 4.54 14.02 5.56
CA SER A 146 3.57 14.51 4.57
C SER A 146 2.20 14.79 5.18
N ALA A 147 1.73 13.96 6.11
CA ALA A 147 0.48 14.19 6.84
C ALA A 147 0.53 15.48 7.66
N TYR A 148 1.62 15.70 8.40
CA TYR A 148 1.80 16.93 9.18
C TYR A 148 1.96 18.17 8.28
N GLU A 149 2.68 18.07 7.18
CA GLU A 149 2.81 19.13 6.20
C GLU A 149 1.44 19.55 5.64
N GLN A 150 0.58 18.61 5.29
CA GLN A 150 -0.78 18.86 4.83
C GLN A 150 -1.71 19.43 5.94
N GLN A 151 -1.42 19.16 7.20
CA GLN A 151 -2.09 19.79 8.36
C GLN A 151 -1.61 21.22 8.60
N GLY A 152 -0.52 21.64 7.96
CA GLY A 152 0.15 22.93 8.24
C GLY A 152 1.05 22.90 9.49
N ASP A 153 1.26 21.74 10.09
CA ASP A 153 2.17 21.53 11.24
C ASP A 153 3.60 21.26 10.73
N ILE A 154 4.21 22.33 10.22
CA ILE A 154 5.54 22.26 9.59
C ILE A 154 6.62 21.82 10.57
N ASP A 155 6.49 22.19 11.84
CA ASP A 155 7.48 21.81 12.85
C ASP A 155 7.50 20.27 13.07
N LYS A 156 6.33 19.64 13.20
CA LYS A 156 6.24 18.18 13.28
C LYS A 156 6.66 17.50 11.98
N ALA A 157 6.26 18.04 10.84
CA ALA A 157 6.70 17.51 9.54
C ALA A 157 8.23 17.47 9.44
N MET A 158 8.91 18.53 9.86
CA MET A 158 10.37 18.62 9.84
C MET A 158 11.04 17.67 10.82
N VAL A 159 10.42 17.31 11.93
CA VAL A 159 10.96 16.27 12.82
C VAL A 159 11.08 14.93 12.06
N GLU A 160 10.06 14.56 11.33
CA GLU A 160 10.03 13.30 10.59
C GLU A 160 10.95 13.33 9.37
N PHE A 161 10.94 14.42 8.58
CA PHE A 161 11.81 14.56 7.41
C PHE A 161 13.29 14.65 7.80
N LYS A 162 13.66 15.29 8.90
CA LYS A 162 15.04 15.32 9.39
C LYS A 162 15.52 13.95 9.85
N ALA A 163 14.69 13.19 10.53
CA ALA A 163 15.02 11.82 10.91
C ALA A 163 15.25 10.93 9.68
N LEU A 164 14.41 11.09 8.65
CA LEU A 164 14.54 10.38 7.39
C LEU A 164 15.80 10.83 6.60
N TYR A 165 16.04 12.13 6.47
CA TYR A 165 17.20 12.71 5.81
C TYR A 165 18.52 12.24 6.45
N GLY A 166 18.58 12.19 7.79
CA GLY A 166 19.75 11.68 8.52
C GLY A 166 20.01 10.20 8.30
N ALA A 167 18.99 9.43 7.93
CA ALA A 167 19.10 8.01 7.64
C ALA A 167 19.34 7.72 6.14
N ASP A 168 18.73 8.50 5.27
CA ASP A 168 18.78 8.31 3.82
C ASP A 168 18.45 9.62 3.09
N ILE A 169 19.50 10.37 2.74
CA ILE A 169 19.38 11.65 2.03
C ILE A 169 18.72 11.53 0.64
N SER A 170 18.80 10.36 0.03
CA SER A 170 18.28 10.11 -1.32
C SER A 170 16.85 9.59 -1.32
N TYR A 171 16.22 9.47 -0.15
CA TYR A 171 14.86 8.94 -0.07
C TYR A 171 13.85 9.95 -0.64
N ARG A 172 13.29 9.63 -1.81
CA ARG A 172 12.32 10.49 -2.51
C ARG A 172 12.81 11.94 -2.62
N ASP A 173 11.96 12.91 -2.29
CA ASP A 173 12.27 14.35 -2.31
C ASP A 173 12.63 14.93 -0.94
N VAL A 174 13.02 14.09 0.03
CA VAL A 174 13.31 14.55 1.41
C VAL A 174 14.39 15.62 1.46
N SER A 175 15.43 15.53 0.60
CA SER A 175 16.48 16.55 0.50
C SER A 175 15.89 17.90 0.11
N GLN A 176 15.05 17.95 -0.92
CA GLN A 176 14.39 19.17 -1.37
C GLN A 176 13.50 19.78 -0.28
N LYS A 177 12.73 18.95 0.43
CA LYS A 177 11.88 19.41 1.53
C LYS A 177 12.69 20.08 2.66
N ILE A 178 13.86 19.54 2.97
CA ILE A 178 14.75 20.10 3.97
C ILE A 178 15.36 21.44 3.47
N ASP A 179 15.83 21.48 2.23
CA ASP A 179 16.41 22.69 1.63
C ASP A 179 15.37 23.82 1.55
N ASP A 180 14.15 23.55 1.12
CA ASP A 180 13.05 24.51 1.05
C ASP A 180 12.70 25.09 2.42
N PHE A 181 12.68 24.24 3.45
CA PHE A 181 12.42 24.69 4.83
C PHE A 181 13.48 25.68 5.34
N TYR A 182 14.77 25.43 5.07
CA TYR A 182 15.82 26.33 5.51
C TYR A 182 15.95 27.58 4.65
N SER A 183 15.56 27.52 3.38
CA SER A 183 15.61 28.69 2.47
C SER A 183 14.48 29.69 2.72
N ASN A 184 13.38 29.24 3.32
CA ASN A 184 12.19 30.07 3.61
C ASN A 184 12.15 30.59 5.07
N LYS A 185 13.23 30.41 5.84
CA LYS A 185 13.42 30.99 7.18
C LYS A 185 14.17 32.29 7.13
#